data_3f6f555ba057e89613735c1872f51a05
#
_entry.id   3f6f555ba057e89613735c1872f51a05
#
_cell.length_a   1.000
_cell.length_b   1.000
_cell.length_c   1.000
_cell.angle_alpha   90.00
_cell.angle_beta   90.00
_cell.angle_gamma   90.00
#
_symmetry.space_group_name_H-M   'P 1'
#
loop_
_entity.id
_entity.type
_entity.pdbx_description
1 polymer ?
#
loop_
_entity_poly.entity_id
_entity_poly.type
_entity_poly.pdbx_seq_one_letter_code
_entity_poly.pdbx_strand_id
1 'polypeptide(L)'
;MSRSIESDLDSYLDAIADATAIFREAVDAYLQGGSEGSCWRQAGKISEHLRTLDDMQQRLETGVRPQSALGDLVAEMIDPLTGVSRLLKDMKRQITGFAIESGFSSPRRCVPAYLVPDLQELSDEVCAAVDALVESYRPSLLWWEQPFSGEAEHGVSWYENQADRLSMQILKKIFADDSIDLEVKLPLAQLVEEIDRVADQAEGIDRELRARRMAGLPTAAGRDSH
;
A
#
# COMPACT_ATOMS: atom_id res chain seq x y z
N MET A 1 28.62 -11.69 -6.99
CA MET A 1 28.64 -10.22 -6.94
C MET A 1 27.68 -9.81 -5.85
N SER A 2 28.16 -9.16 -4.78
CA SER A 2 27.29 -8.59 -3.74
C SER A 2 26.53 -7.43 -4.39
N ARG A 3 25.19 -7.47 -4.40
CA ARG A 3 24.37 -6.30 -4.76
C ARG A 3 24.65 -5.22 -3.70
N SER A 4 24.67 -3.96 -4.12
CA SER A 4 24.73 -2.86 -3.16
C SER A 4 23.41 -2.80 -2.38
N ILE A 5 23.44 -2.35 -1.15
CA ILE A 5 22.24 -2.16 -0.30
C ILE A 5 21.24 -1.24 -1.00
N GLU A 6 21.71 -0.21 -1.70
CA GLU A 6 20.90 0.69 -2.52
C GLU A 6 20.10 -0.08 -3.60
N SER A 7 20.78 -0.98 -4.33
CA SER A 7 20.09 -1.82 -5.33
C SER A 7 19.09 -2.79 -4.72
N ASP A 8 19.29 -3.25 -3.49
CA ASP A 8 18.33 -4.09 -2.78
C ASP A 8 17.12 -3.28 -2.34
N LEU A 9 17.32 -2.03 -1.88
CA LEU A 9 16.23 -1.10 -1.52
C LEU A 9 15.41 -0.67 -2.74
N ASP A 10 16.05 -0.31 -3.86
CA ASP A 10 15.33 0.00 -5.11
C ASP A 10 14.49 -1.19 -5.57
N SER A 11 15.06 -2.40 -5.56
CA SER A 11 14.33 -3.61 -5.92
C SER A 11 13.17 -3.91 -4.96
N TYR A 12 13.30 -3.52 -3.69
CA TYR A 12 12.23 -3.61 -2.71
C TYR A 12 11.07 -2.68 -3.05
N LEU A 13 11.35 -1.41 -3.38
CA LEU A 13 10.35 -0.43 -3.77
C LEU A 13 9.64 -0.81 -5.08
N ASP A 14 10.40 -1.30 -6.06
CA ASP A 14 9.82 -1.79 -7.32
C ASP A 14 8.85 -2.97 -7.09
N ALA A 15 9.19 -3.89 -6.18
CA ALA A 15 8.30 -5.01 -5.84
C ALA A 15 7.00 -4.55 -5.17
N ILE A 16 7.01 -3.43 -4.43
CA ILE A 16 5.80 -2.84 -3.86
C ILE A 16 4.93 -2.25 -4.97
N ALA A 17 5.51 -1.47 -5.88
CA ALA A 17 4.78 -0.90 -7.01
C ALA A 17 4.15 -2.00 -7.88
N ASP A 18 4.87 -3.08 -8.16
CA ASP A 18 4.35 -4.24 -8.87
C ASP A 18 3.18 -4.90 -8.12
N ALA A 19 3.27 -5.04 -6.80
CA ALA A 19 2.19 -5.61 -5.99
C ALA A 19 0.94 -4.72 -5.98
N THR A 20 1.10 -3.40 -6.01
CA THR A 20 0.01 -2.43 -6.12
C THR A 20 -0.71 -2.56 -7.46
N ALA A 21 0.03 -2.69 -8.57
CA ALA A 21 -0.55 -2.95 -9.88
C ALA A 21 -1.35 -4.27 -9.92
N ILE A 22 -0.81 -5.33 -9.31
CA ILE A 22 -1.51 -6.63 -9.19
C ILE A 22 -2.79 -6.49 -8.35
N PHE A 23 -2.76 -5.69 -7.29
CA PHE A 23 -3.94 -5.43 -6.46
C PHE A 23 -5.05 -4.75 -7.27
N ARG A 24 -4.73 -3.69 -8.01
CA ARG A 24 -5.64 -2.99 -8.92
C ARG A 24 -6.28 -3.96 -9.93
N GLU A 25 -5.46 -4.76 -10.63
CA GLU A 25 -5.94 -5.78 -11.56
C GLU A 25 -6.89 -6.79 -10.90
N ALA A 26 -6.64 -7.15 -9.63
CA ALA A 26 -7.47 -8.10 -8.90
C ALA A 26 -8.83 -7.53 -8.53
N VAL A 27 -8.87 -6.26 -8.09
CA VAL A 27 -10.13 -5.54 -7.82
C VAL A 27 -10.94 -5.45 -9.10
N ASP A 28 -10.35 -5.02 -10.21
CA ASP A 28 -11.03 -4.94 -11.51
C ASP A 28 -11.58 -6.29 -11.96
N ALA A 29 -10.80 -7.36 -11.87
CA ALA A 29 -11.22 -8.70 -12.22
C ALA A 29 -12.39 -9.19 -11.36
N TYR A 30 -12.40 -8.85 -10.08
CA TYR A 30 -13.49 -9.16 -9.17
C TYR A 30 -14.77 -8.40 -9.53
N LEU A 31 -14.66 -7.08 -9.74
CA LEU A 31 -15.78 -6.21 -10.08
C LEU A 31 -16.45 -6.57 -11.40
N GLN A 32 -15.67 -7.02 -12.38
CA GLN A 32 -16.18 -7.48 -13.68
C GLN A 32 -16.78 -8.89 -13.66
N GLY A 33 -16.92 -9.50 -12.50
CA GLY A 33 -17.38 -10.87 -12.36
C GLY A 33 -16.36 -11.90 -12.85
N GLY A 34 -15.08 -11.55 -12.72
CA GLY A 34 -13.93 -12.34 -13.13
C GLY A 34 -13.93 -13.76 -12.61
N SER A 35 -13.25 -14.65 -13.30
CA SER A 35 -13.14 -16.04 -12.93
C SER A 35 -12.36 -16.21 -11.62
N GLU A 36 -12.81 -17.10 -10.75
CA GLU A 36 -12.12 -17.53 -9.53
C GLU A 36 -10.60 -17.73 -9.74
N GLY A 37 -10.23 -18.36 -10.88
CA GLY A 37 -8.83 -18.61 -11.22
C GLY A 37 -7.98 -17.37 -11.47
N SER A 38 -8.56 -16.20 -11.77
CA SER A 38 -7.83 -14.94 -11.92
C SER A 38 -7.36 -14.43 -10.56
N CYS A 39 -8.25 -14.30 -9.58
CA CYS A 39 -7.93 -13.83 -8.25
C CYS A 39 -6.91 -14.74 -7.55
N TRP A 40 -7.02 -16.06 -7.68
CA TRP A 40 -6.04 -17.01 -7.14
C TRP A 40 -4.64 -16.79 -7.72
N ARG A 41 -4.54 -16.57 -9.03
CA ARG A 41 -3.25 -16.29 -9.68
C ARG A 41 -2.64 -14.98 -9.19
N GLN A 42 -3.44 -13.94 -9.04
CA GLN A 42 -3.00 -12.63 -8.54
C GLN A 42 -2.57 -12.71 -7.08
N ALA A 43 -3.30 -13.38 -6.21
CA ALA A 43 -2.87 -13.66 -4.84
C ALA A 43 -1.56 -14.45 -4.79
N GLY A 44 -1.35 -15.39 -5.74
CA GLY A 44 -0.11 -16.12 -5.92
C GLY A 44 1.07 -15.21 -6.25
N LYS A 45 0.91 -14.28 -7.20
CA LYS A 45 1.93 -13.30 -7.57
C LYS A 45 2.33 -12.41 -6.39
N ILE A 46 1.38 -11.87 -5.63
CA ILE A 46 1.69 -11.09 -4.42
C ILE A 46 2.43 -11.94 -3.39
N SER A 47 2.11 -13.25 -3.27
CA SER A 47 2.85 -14.14 -2.39
C SER A 47 4.31 -14.33 -2.79
N GLU A 48 4.63 -14.29 -4.07
CA GLU A 48 6.00 -14.33 -4.59
C GLU A 48 6.74 -13.03 -4.26
N HIS A 49 6.10 -11.87 -4.47
CA HIS A 49 6.66 -10.59 -4.07
C HIS A 49 6.92 -10.54 -2.56
N LEU A 50 5.99 -10.99 -1.72
CA LEU A 50 6.18 -11.02 -0.27
C LEU A 50 7.40 -11.86 0.14
N ARG A 51 7.60 -13.04 -0.47
CA ARG A 51 8.81 -13.85 -0.18
C ARG A 51 10.09 -13.13 -0.58
N THR A 52 10.08 -12.49 -1.76
CA THR A 52 11.22 -11.70 -2.22
C THR A 52 11.53 -10.55 -1.26
N LEU A 53 10.50 -9.86 -0.76
CA LEU A 53 10.65 -8.79 0.21
C LEU A 53 11.15 -9.28 1.57
N ASP A 54 10.63 -10.40 2.08
CA ASP A 54 11.09 -11.03 3.32
C ASP A 54 12.59 -11.43 3.20
N ASP A 55 13.00 -12.00 2.06
CA ASP A 55 14.41 -12.34 1.79
C ASP A 55 15.30 -11.10 1.69
N MET A 56 14.82 -10.01 1.08
CA MET A 56 15.56 -8.74 0.99
C MET A 56 15.70 -8.10 2.37
N GLN A 57 14.63 -8.05 3.15
CA GLN A 57 14.64 -7.52 4.52
C GLN A 57 15.66 -8.28 5.38
N GLN A 58 15.65 -9.62 5.34
CA GLN A 58 16.61 -10.42 6.07
C GLN A 58 18.07 -10.13 5.66
N ARG A 59 18.32 -9.90 4.37
CA ARG A 59 19.65 -9.52 3.88
C ARG A 59 20.08 -8.16 4.39
N LEU A 60 19.18 -7.17 4.39
CA LEU A 60 19.44 -5.83 4.93
C LEU A 60 19.78 -5.90 6.41
N GLU A 61 19.01 -6.65 7.21
CA GLU A 61 19.24 -6.82 8.65
C GLU A 61 20.58 -7.52 8.95
N THR A 62 20.97 -8.52 8.17
CA THR A 62 22.19 -9.29 8.40
C THR A 62 23.44 -8.73 7.74
N GLY A 63 23.28 -7.94 6.67
CA GLY A 63 24.39 -7.41 5.85
C GLY A 63 25.02 -6.14 6.39
N VAL A 64 24.41 -5.47 7.37
CA VAL A 64 24.84 -4.17 7.86
C VAL A 64 25.48 -4.29 9.25
N ARG A 65 26.66 -3.67 9.40
CA ARG A 65 27.34 -3.62 10.71
C ARG A 65 26.63 -2.61 11.62
N PRO A 66 26.23 -3.00 12.86
CA PRO A 66 25.44 -2.18 13.79
C PRO A 66 26.15 -0.92 14.27
N GLN A 67 27.18 -0.41 13.78
CA GLN A 67 27.92 0.79 14.22
C GLN A 67 28.44 1.62 13.03
N SER A 68 27.80 1.51 11.88
CA SER A 68 28.12 2.33 10.71
C SER A 68 26.96 3.29 10.42
N ALA A 69 27.24 4.46 9.85
CA ALA A 69 26.20 5.41 9.42
C ALA A 69 25.16 4.75 8.49
N LEU A 70 25.58 3.75 7.69
CA LEU A 70 24.70 2.93 6.87
C LEU A 70 23.84 1.98 7.72
N GLY A 71 24.37 1.49 8.87
CA GLY A 71 23.65 0.66 9.82
C GLY A 71 22.51 1.41 10.49
N ASP A 72 22.77 2.66 10.88
CA ASP A 72 21.77 3.53 11.49
C ASP A 72 20.65 3.84 10.48
N LEU A 73 20.99 4.14 9.21
CA LEU A 73 20.03 4.37 8.14
C LEU A 73 19.14 3.14 7.89
N VAL A 74 19.73 1.96 7.78
CA VAL A 74 18.98 0.71 7.56
C VAL A 74 18.07 0.42 8.75
N ALA A 75 18.55 0.63 9.98
CA ALA A 75 17.73 0.46 11.19
C ALA A 75 16.52 1.43 11.19
N GLU A 76 16.71 2.68 10.77
CA GLU A 76 15.62 3.66 10.63
C GLU A 76 14.59 3.28 9.58
N MET A 77 15.00 2.53 8.55
CA MET A 77 14.12 2.11 7.46
C MET A 77 13.43 0.77 7.69
N ILE A 78 13.97 -0.12 8.54
CA ILE A 78 13.43 -1.48 8.75
C ILE A 78 11.98 -1.46 9.24
N ASP A 79 11.64 -0.61 10.20
CA ASP A 79 10.27 -0.54 10.72
C ASP A 79 9.26 -0.06 9.67
N PRO A 80 9.51 1.05 8.93
CA PRO A 80 8.68 1.43 7.80
C PRO A 80 8.56 0.32 6.73
N LEU A 81 9.67 -0.35 6.37
CA LEU A 81 9.65 -1.47 5.44
C LEU A 81 8.80 -2.65 5.96
N THR A 82 8.82 -2.90 7.27
CA THR A 82 7.93 -3.88 7.92
C THR A 82 6.45 -3.46 7.77
N GLY A 83 6.15 -2.17 7.89
CA GLY A 83 4.82 -1.60 7.63
C GLY A 83 4.34 -1.91 6.21
N VAL A 84 5.19 -1.68 5.22
CA VAL A 84 4.89 -2.00 3.82
C VAL A 84 4.64 -3.50 3.61
N SER A 85 5.43 -4.38 4.22
CA SER A 85 5.18 -5.82 4.16
C SER A 85 3.81 -6.20 4.73
N ARG A 86 3.34 -5.51 5.77
CA ARG A 86 1.98 -5.71 6.32
C ARG A 86 0.91 -5.27 5.32
N LEU A 87 1.07 -4.09 4.72
CA LEU A 87 0.18 -3.58 3.68
C LEU A 87 0.00 -4.58 2.53
N LEU A 88 1.09 -5.16 2.02
CA LEU A 88 1.04 -6.18 0.99
C LEU A 88 0.35 -7.48 1.45
N LYS A 89 0.53 -7.87 2.72
CA LYS A 89 -0.16 -9.02 3.31
C LYS A 89 -1.68 -8.78 3.37
N ASP A 90 -2.10 -7.56 3.64
CA ASP A 90 -3.51 -7.19 3.66
C ASP A 90 -4.09 -7.13 2.24
N MET A 91 -3.39 -6.55 1.26
CA MET A 91 -3.77 -6.64 -0.16
C MET A 91 -3.96 -8.09 -0.61
N LYS A 92 -2.97 -8.96 -0.32
CA LYS A 92 -3.08 -10.40 -0.63
C LYS A 92 -4.29 -11.04 0.04
N ARG A 93 -4.56 -10.71 1.30
CA ARG A 93 -5.70 -11.26 2.05
C ARG A 93 -7.02 -10.87 1.39
N GLN A 94 -7.17 -9.62 0.96
CA GLN A 94 -8.35 -9.15 0.23
C GLN A 94 -8.54 -9.91 -1.08
N ILE A 95 -7.49 -10.00 -1.91
CA ILE A 95 -7.56 -10.76 -3.18
C ILE A 95 -7.92 -12.23 -2.94
N THR A 96 -7.40 -12.84 -1.89
CA THR A 96 -7.76 -14.21 -1.49
C THR A 96 -9.23 -14.29 -1.09
N GLY A 97 -9.76 -13.27 -0.39
CA GLY A 97 -11.18 -13.13 -0.08
C GLY A 97 -12.04 -13.08 -1.33
N PHE A 98 -11.67 -12.28 -2.32
CA PHE A 98 -12.35 -12.22 -3.62
C PHE A 98 -12.38 -13.58 -4.34
N ALA A 99 -11.26 -14.31 -4.32
CA ALA A 99 -11.18 -15.64 -4.91
C ALA A 99 -12.11 -16.64 -4.21
N ILE A 100 -12.14 -16.62 -2.88
CA ILE A 100 -13.01 -17.49 -2.07
C ILE A 100 -14.47 -17.15 -2.34
N GLU A 101 -14.84 -15.89 -2.30
CA GLU A 101 -16.21 -15.46 -2.53
C GLU A 101 -16.70 -15.84 -3.93
N SER A 102 -15.87 -15.63 -4.96
CA SER A 102 -16.19 -16.01 -6.34
C SER A 102 -16.40 -17.51 -6.51
N GLY A 103 -15.73 -18.35 -5.70
CA GLY A 103 -15.81 -19.81 -5.78
C GLY A 103 -17.00 -20.42 -5.03
N PHE A 104 -17.45 -19.78 -3.95
CA PHE A 104 -18.44 -20.37 -3.04
C PHE A 104 -19.82 -19.69 -3.09
N SER A 105 -19.94 -18.51 -3.71
CA SER A 105 -21.24 -17.84 -3.83
C SER A 105 -22.08 -18.45 -4.93
N SER A 106 -23.27 -18.95 -4.58
CA SER A 106 -24.28 -19.42 -5.57
C SER A 106 -25.66 -18.88 -5.15
N PRO A 107 -26.29 -17.97 -5.93
CA PRO A 107 -25.75 -17.33 -7.12
C PRO A 107 -24.59 -16.38 -6.78
N ARG A 108 -23.68 -16.14 -7.73
CA ARG A 108 -22.58 -15.22 -7.54
C ARG A 108 -23.11 -13.87 -7.03
N ARG A 109 -22.55 -13.38 -5.95
CA ARG A 109 -22.78 -11.99 -5.53
C ARG A 109 -22.19 -11.09 -6.60
N CYS A 110 -23.04 -10.43 -7.36
CA CYS A 110 -22.60 -9.44 -8.33
C CYS A 110 -22.61 -8.08 -7.64
N VAL A 111 -21.51 -7.38 -7.69
CA VAL A 111 -21.50 -5.95 -7.36
C VAL A 111 -22.49 -5.25 -8.29
N PRO A 112 -23.42 -4.42 -7.78
CA PRO A 112 -24.34 -3.67 -8.62
C PRO A 112 -23.60 -2.84 -9.67
N ALA A 113 -24.01 -2.90 -10.93
CA ALA A 113 -23.29 -2.28 -12.04
C ALA A 113 -23.07 -0.77 -11.86
N TYR A 114 -23.96 -0.10 -11.14
CA TYR A 114 -23.84 1.34 -10.87
C TYR A 114 -22.77 1.70 -9.83
N LEU A 115 -22.30 0.72 -9.03
CA LEU A 115 -21.21 0.91 -8.07
C LEU A 115 -19.83 0.60 -8.66
N VAL A 116 -19.78 -0.15 -9.77
CA VAL A 116 -18.49 -0.59 -10.36
C VAL A 116 -17.56 0.58 -10.67
N PRO A 117 -18.02 1.65 -11.34
CA PRO A 117 -17.13 2.78 -11.63
C PRO A 117 -16.60 3.48 -10.37
N ASP A 118 -17.44 3.65 -9.35
CA ASP A 118 -17.04 4.30 -8.11
C ASP A 118 -16.00 3.44 -7.34
N LEU A 119 -16.17 2.11 -7.34
CA LEU A 119 -15.22 1.18 -6.71
C LEU A 119 -13.90 1.09 -7.46
N GLN A 120 -13.92 1.23 -8.78
CA GLN A 120 -12.71 1.34 -9.59
C GLN A 120 -11.96 2.64 -9.27
N GLU A 121 -12.67 3.77 -9.22
CA GLU A 121 -12.10 5.06 -8.84
C GLU A 121 -11.50 5.01 -7.43
N LEU A 122 -12.20 4.42 -6.45
CA LEU A 122 -11.66 4.19 -5.10
C LEU A 122 -10.38 3.35 -5.14
N SER A 123 -10.36 2.26 -5.90
CA SER A 123 -9.17 1.42 -6.05
C SER A 123 -8.00 2.18 -6.69
N ASP A 124 -8.27 3.06 -7.64
CA ASP A 124 -7.25 3.88 -8.30
C ASP A 124 -6.63 4.89 -7.31
N GLU A 125 -7.44 5.59 -6.50
CA GLU A 125 -6.94 6.52 -5.49
C GLU A 125 -6.14 5.80 -4.39
N VAL A 126 -6.61 4.64 -3.95
CA VAL A 126 -5.88 3.80 -2.98
C VAL A 126 -4.53 3.35 -3.55
N CYS A 127 -4.48 2.91 -4.79
CA CYS A 127 -3.22 2.55 -5.44
C CYS A 127 -2.30 3.76 -5.60
N ALA A 128 -2.84 4.93 -5.94
CA ALA A 128 -2.07 6.17 -6.03
C ALA A 128 -1.48 6.59 -4.66
N ALA A 129 -2.18 6.34 -3.54
CA ALA A 129 -1.63 6.55 -2.20
C ALA A 129 -0.42 5.67 -1.93
N VAL A 130 -0.46 4.38 -2.33
CA VAL A 130 0.69 3.47 -2.18
C VAL A 130 1.83 3.86 -3.11
N ASP A 131 1.55 4.24 -4.36
CA ASP A 131 2.57 4.73 -5.31
C ASP A 131 3.25 6.00 -4.77
N ALA A 132 2.49 6.95 -4.23
CA ALA A 132 3.03 8.14 -3.57
C ALA A 132 3.88 7.80 -2.34
N LEU A 133 3.52 6.78 -1.57
CA LEU A 133 4.34 6.25 -0.48
C LEU A 133 5.67 5.73 -1.02
N VAL A 134 5.67 4.90 -2.06
CA VAL A 134 6.87 4.36 -2.70
C VAL A 134 7.78 5.49 -3.17
N GLU A 135 7.24 6.49 -3.86
CA GLU A 135 8.00 7.65 -4.31
C GLU A 135 8.57 8.48 -3.15
N SER A 136 7.89 8.56 -2.01
CA SER A 136 8.40 9.25 -0.82
C SER A 136 9.61 8.55 -0.18
N TYR A 137 9.78 7.24 -0.39
CA TYR A 137 10.94 6.48 0.06
C TYR A 137 12.17 6.67 -0.85
N ARG A 138 11.99 6.77 -2.18
CA ARG A 138 13.10 6.89 -3.13
C ARG A 138 14.08 8.02 -2.82
N PRO A 139 13.64 9.26 -2.55
CA PRO A 139 14.53 10.34 -2.14
C PRO A 139 15.25 10.08 -0.81
N SER A 140 14.67 9.25 0.07
CA SER A 140 15.28 8.92 1.36
C SER A 140 16.54 8.08 1.22
N LEU A 141 16.68 7.35 0.11
CA LEU A 141 17.89 6.57 -0.22
C LEU A 141 19.06 7.47 -0.66
N LEU A 142 18.74 8.69 -1.11
CA LEU A 142 19.70 9.68 -1.59
C LEU A 142 19.77 10.92 -0.66
N TRP A 143 19.24 10.83 0.56
CA TRP A 143 19.05 11.96 1.45
C TRP A 143 20.34 12.72 1.82
N TRP A 144 21.51 12.09 1.69
CA TRP A 144 22.78 12.76 1.91
C TRP A 144 23.22 13.66 0.73
N GLU A 145 22.60 13.53 -0.45
CA GLU A 145 23.00 14.26 -1.66
C GLU A 145 22.09 15.45 -1.98
N GLN A 146 20.85 15.45 -1.51
CA GLN A 146 19.92 16.56 -1.81
C GLN A 146 19.06 16.96 -0.61
N PRO A 147 18.99 18.28 -0.30
CA PRO A 147 17.95 18.75 0.60
C PRO A 147 16.58 18.49 -0.03
N PHE A 148 15.64 18.02 0.78
CA PHE A 148 14.26 17.74 0.42
C PHE A 148 13.64 18.93 -0.34
N SER A 149 13.64 18.87 -1.66
CA SER A 149 13.03 19.86 -2.55
C SER A 149 12.00 19.16 -3.41
N GLY A 150 10.78 19.20 -2.97
CA GLY A 150 9.63 18.81 -3.77
C GLY A 150 8.67 17.95 -2.97
N GLU A 151 7.68 18.62 -2.37
CA GLU A 151 6.40 17.97 -2.18
C GLU A 151 5.93 17.57 -3.59
N ALA A 152 5.74 16.27 -3.86
CA ALA A 152 4.93 15.86 -4.98
C ALA A 152 3.64 16.67 -4.89
N GLU A 153 3.14 17.17 -6.01
CA GLU A 153 1.96 18.03 -6.07
C GLU A 153 0.79 17.45 -5.26
N HIS A 154 0.80 16.14 -5.07
CA HIS A 154 -0.10 15.37 -4.23
C HIS A 154 0.68 14.27 -3.49
N GLY A 155 0.75 14.36 -2.16
CA GLY A 155 1.36 13.34 -1.28
C GLY A 155 0.36 12.25 -0.87
N VAL A 156 0.84 11.27 -0.09
CA VAL A 156 0.03 10.14 0.41
C VAL A 156 -1.27 10.60 1.06
N SER A 157 -1.20 11.58 1.97
CA SER A 157 -2.39 12.12 2.66
C SER A 157 -3.41 12.76 1.72
N TRP A 158 -2.99 13.25 0.54
CA TRP A 158 -3.94 13.79 -0.42
C TRP A 158 -4.77 12.66 -1.06
N TYR A 159 -4.12 11.59 -1.50
CA TYR A 159 -4.79 10.43 -2.10
C TYR A 159 -5.65 9.68 -1.08
N GLU A 160 -5.17 9.52 0.15
CA GLU A 160 -5.95 8.96 1.25
C GLU A 160 -7.24 9.77 1.49
N ASN A 161 -7.15 11.09 1.56
CA ASN A 161 -8.34 11.94 1.69
C ASN A 161 -9.31 11.85 0.51
N GLN A 162 -8.84 11.56 -0.72
CA GLN A 162 -9.73 11.29 -1.85
C GLN A 162 -10.40 9.91 -1.70
N ALA A 163 -9.64 8.87 -1.31
CA ALA A 163 -10.16 7.55 -1.04
C ALA A 163 -11.24 7.59 0.05
N ASP A 164 -11.00 8.27 1.17
CA ASP A 164 -11.96 8.50 2.25
C ASP A 164 -13.28 9.13 1.75
N ARG A 165 -13.19 10.16 0.91
CA ARG A 165 -14.39 10.82 0.35
C ARG A 165 -15.16 9.88 -0.55
N LEU A 166 -14.47 9.11 -1.39
CA LEU A 166 -15.09 8.15 -2.29
C LEU A 166 -15.73 7.02 -1.50
N SER A 167 -15.04 6.44 -0.51
CA SER A 167 -15.57 5.38 0.34
C SER A 167 -16.85 5.82 1.03
N MET A 168 -16.88 7.01 1.63
CA MET A 168 -18.07 7.59 2.24
C MET A 168 -19.23 7.84 1.25
N GLN A 169 -18.91 8.23 0.02
CA GLN A 169 -19.93 8.43 -1.03
C GLN A 169 -20.51 7.08 -1.48
N ILE A 170 -19.68 6.07 -1.66
CA ILE A 170 -20.10 4.71 -2.03
C ILE A 170 -20.97 4.11 -0.93
N LEU A 171 -20.55 4.21 0.33
CA LEU A 171 -21.33 3.74 1.48
C LEU A 171 -22.71 4.40 1.54
N LYS A 172 -22.79 5.72 1.31
CA LYS A 172 -24.09 6.42 1.23
C LYS A 172 -24.96 5.88 0.09
N LYS A 173 -24.40 5.63 -1.09
CA LYS A 173 -25.13 5.04 -2.24
C LYS A 173 -25.65 3.64 -1.88
N ILE A 174 -24.82 2.78 -1.26
CA ILE A 174 -25.19 1.43 -0.85
C ILE A 174 -26.36 1.46 0.14
N PHE A 175 -26.27 2.27 1.19
CA PHE A 175 -27.30 2.29 2.24
C PHE A 175 -28.58 3.01 1.81
N ALA A 176 -28.50 3.96 0.88
CA ALA A 176 -29.66 4.66 0.33
C ALA A 176 -30.44 3.85 -0.72
N ASP A 177 -29.88 2.76 -1.25
CA ASP A 177 -30.54 1.95 -2.27
C ASP A 177 -31.54 0.97 -1.63
N ASP A 178 -32.83 1.29 -1.72
CA ASP A 178 -33.92 0.45 -1.19
C ASP A 178 -34.16 -0.82 -2.02
N SER A 179 -33.55 -0.95 -3.18
CA SER A 179 -33.66 -2.16 -4.03
C SER A 179 -32.74 -3.30 -3.60
N ILE A 180 -31.82 -3.05 -2.67
CA ILE A 180 -30.85 -4.01 -2.17
C ILE A 180 -31.15 -4.36 -0.71
N ASP A 181 -31.22 -5.66 -0.42
CA ASP A 181 -31.40 -6.15 0.94
C ASP A 181 -30.17 -5.92 1.82
N LEU A 182 -30.35 -5.82 3.13
CA LEU A 182 -29.28 -5.61 4.09
C LEU A 182 -28.19 -6.69 4.03
N GLU A 183 -28.57 -7.93 3.70
CA GLU A 183 -27.63 -9.07 3.51
C GLU A 183 -26.64 -8.83 2.37
N VAL A 184 -27.00 -8.00 1.38
CA VAL A 184 -26.13 -7.60 0.28
C VAL A 184 -25.41 -6.30 0.59
N LYS A 185 -26.06 -5.34 1.27
CA LYS A 185 -25.46 -4.06 1.66
C LYS A 185 -24.23 -4.23 2.56
N LEU A 186 -24.32 -5.11 3.56
CA LEU A 186 -23.24 -5.29 4.53
C LEU A 186 -21.92 -5.81 3.89
N PRO A 187 -21.92 -6.85 3.06
CA PRO A 187 -20.72 -7.28 2.36
C PRO A 187 -20.16 -6.23 1.38
N LEU A 188 -21.03 -5.45 0.74
CA LEU A 188 -20.59 -4.35 -0.14
C LEU A 188 -19.92 -3.23 0.68
N ALA A 189 -20.50 -2.86 1.82
CA ALA A 189 -19.90 -1.88 2.73
C ALA A 189 -18.54 -2.38 3.23
N GLN A 190 -18.44 -3.64 3.62
CA GLN A 190 -17.18 -4.26 4.04
C GLN A 190 -16.14 -4.23 2.91
N LEU A 191 -16.53 -4.50 1.67
CA LEU A 191 -15.63 -4.41 0.51
C LEU A 191 -15.03 -2.99 0.37
N VAL A 192 -15.88 -1.94 0.48
CA VAL A 192 -15.46 -0.54 0.43
C VAL A 192 -14.43 -0.25 1.52
N GLU A 193 -14.77 -0.58 2.78
CA GLU A 193 -13.90 -0.35 3.94
C GLU A 193 -12.57 -1.12 3.85
N GLU A 194 -12.58 -2.33 3.29
CA GLU A 194 -11.35 -3.11 3.13
C GLU A 194 -10.43 -2.54 2.04
N ILE A 195 -10.98 -2.01 0.95
CA ILE A 195 -10.20 -1.33 -0.09
C ILE A 195 -9.61 -0.04 0.48
N ASP A 196 -10.41 0.79 1.11
CA ASP A 196 -10.04 2.08 1.71
C ASP A 196 -8.94 1.93 2.77
N ARG A 197 -9.01 0.91 3.60
CA ARG A 197 -7.99 0.61 4.63
C ARG A 197 -6.56 0.51 4.10
N VAL A 198 -6.37 0.21 2.82
CA VAL A 198 -5.03 0.15 2.22
C VAL A 198 -4.43 1.55 2.14
N ALA A 199 -5.23 2.59 1.83
CA ALA A 199 -4.80 3.99 1.84
C ALA A 199 -4.51 4.48 3.26
N ASP A 200 -5.35 4.14 4.24
CA ASP A 200 -5.11 4.43 5.67
C ASP A 200 -3.76 3.89 6.13
N GLN A 201 -3.45 2.66 5.75
CA GLN A 201 -2.17 2.04 6.10
C GLN A 201 -0.99 2.73 5.43
N ALA A 202 -1.14 3.12 4.16
CA ALA A 202 -0.11 3.86 3.43
C ALA A 202 0.15 5.22 4.11
N GLU A 203 -0.90 5.94 4.51
CA GLU A 203 -0.76 7.21 5.25
C GLU A 203 -0.11 7.01 6.63
N GLY A 204 -0.49 5.95 7.35
CA GLY A 204 0.13 5.62 8.64
C GLY A 204 1.64 5.39 8.52
N ILE A 205 2.08 4.68 7.47
CA ILE A 205 3.49 4.43 7.18
C ILE A 205 4.22 5.73 6.81
N ASP A 206 3.63 6.56 5.94
CA ASP A 206 4.20 7.85 5.52
C ASP A 206 4.37 8.78 6.74
N ARG A 207 3.39 8.84 7.61
CA ARG A 207 3.43 9.63 8.84
C ARG A 207 4.56 9.17 9.79
N GLU A 208 4.73 7.88 9.95
CA GLU A 208 5.83 7.30 10.75
C GLU A 208 7.18 7.64 10.13
N LEU A 209 7.31 7.49 8.80
CA LEU A 209 8.53 7.83 8.07
C LEU A 209 8.90 9.31 8.24
N ARG A 210 7.94 10.23 8.08
CA ARG A 210 8.16 11.67 8.27
C ARG A 210 8.57 12.01 9.70
N ALA A 211 7.93 11.39 10.70
CA ALA A 211 8.26 11.61 12.10
C ALA A 211 9.72 11.22 12.43
N ARG A 212 10.19 10.09 11.88
CA ARG A 212 11.57 9.62 12.04
C ARG A 212 12.59 10.55 11.36
N ARG A 213 12.28 11.02 10.14
CA ARG A 213 13.12 12.01 9.44
C ARG A 213 13.29 13.30 10.25
N MET A 214 12.21 13.80 10.86
CA MET A 214 12.27 15.00 11.69
C MET A 214 13.06 14.78 12.97
N ALA A 215 13.00 13.60 13.57
CA ALA A 215 13.77 13.26 14.77
C ALA A 215 15.28 13.08 14.51
N GLY A 216 15.66 12.61 13.31
CA GLY A 216 17.06 12.43 12.89
C GLY A 216 17.75 13.70 12.39
N LEU A 217 17.03 14.80 12.16
CA LEU A 217 17.62 16.08 11.80
C LEU A 217 18.34 16.68 13.03
N PRO A 218 19.67 16.95 12.97
CA PRO A 218 20.35 17.63 14.05
C PRO A 218 19.66 18.98 14.25
N THR A 219 19.14 19.20 15.45
CA THR A 219 18.57 20.49 15.84
C THR A 219 19.62 21.57 15.58
N ALA A 220 19.28 22.57 14.75
CA ALA A 220 20.14 23.68 14.37
C ALA A 220 20.56 24.59 15.58
N ALA A 221 20.30 24.15 16.80
CA ALA A 221 20.53 24.88 18.07
C ALA A 221 21.95 24.70 18.67
N GLY A 222 22.95 24.30 17.87
CA GLY A 222 24.30 24.03 18.38
C GLY A 222 25.44 24.75 17.65
N ARG A 223 25.21 25.80 16.86
CA ARG A 223 26.26 26.51 16.13
C ARG A 223 26.49 27.97 16.55
N ASP A 224 26.09 28.37 17.74
CA ASP A 224 26.48 29.65 18.29
C ASP A 224 27.05 29.43 19.69
N SER A 225 28.31 28.99 19.77
CA SER A 225 29.20 29.16 20.94
C SER A 225 30.58 28.63 20.57
N HIS A 226 31.38 29.42 19.85
CA HIS A 226 32.82 29.67 20.12
C HIS A 226 33.37 30.69 19.15
#